data_cf33ad83300e54b78489a5bb2830b1c1
#
_entry.id   cf33ad83300e54b78489a5bb2830b1c1
#
_cell.length_a   1.000
_cell.length_b   1.000
_cell.length_c   1.000
_cell.angle_alpha   90.00
_cell.angle_beta   90.00
_cell.angle_gamma   90.00
#
_symmetry.space_group_name_H-M   'P 1'
#
loop_
_entity.id
_entity.type
_entity.pdbx_description
1 polymer ?
#
loop_
_entity_poly.entity_id
_entity_poly.type
_entity_poly.pdbx_seq_one_letter_code
_entity_poly.pdbx_strand_id
1 'polypeptide(L)'
;MAQYKLTYFEFRGKGELIRYLFACMNIEYEDYKIDFSEWPQHRSSYLYGKLPILEINGTVYNQSLAIGRYLAKKAGMTGKTELDDLHIDAIIDTINDFVTYYPWFSDKTKMEEYLDKDGKIYLSGLEKQLGEHNWFAGDYVTWADFFWDICGDSIKFYVPEFAKGYPKLSALQKRVKEVPEIAAWIERRTPAWR
;
A
#
# COMPACT_ATOMS: atom_id res chain seq x y z
N MET A 1 -19.10 19.00 0.81
CA MET A 1 -17.91 18.15 0.54
C MET A 1 -18.36 16.70 0.43
N ALA A 2 -17.67 15.85 -0.31
CA ALA A 2 -18.02 14.43 -0.38
C ALA A 2 -17.78 13.77 0.99
N GLN A 3 -18.71 12.92 1.41
CA GLN A 3 -18.58 12.14 2.63
C GLN A 3 -17.88 10.81 2.31
N TYR A 4 -16.81 10.50 3.03
CA TYR A 4 -16.03 9.28 2.84
C TYR A 4 -16.08 8.41 4.08
N LYS A 5 -16.21 7.09 3.87
CA LYS A 5 -16.06 6.08 4.93
C LYS A 5 -15.22 4.93 4.41
N LEU A 6 -14.05 4.73 5.02
CA LEU A 6 -13.20 3.58 4.80
C LEU A 6 -13.59 2.48 5.78
N THR A 7 -13.87 1.29 5.28
CA THR A 7 -14.00 0.09 6.13
C THR A 7 -12.83 -0.84 5.86
N TYR A 8 -12.05 -1.10 6.89
CA TYR A 8 -10.91 -2.01 6.86
C TYR A 8 -10.65 -2.60 8.24
N PHE A 9 -9.64 -3.43 8.35
CA PHE A 9 -9.15 -3.92 9.63
C PHE A 9 -8.35 -2.84 10.39
N GLU A 10 -8.10 -3.07 11.67
CA GLU A 10 -7.29 -2.16 12.48
C GLU A 10 -5.83 -2.11 12.04
N PHE A 11 -5.31 -3.17 11.40
CA PHE A 11 -3.96 -3.19 10.87
C PHE A 11 -3.79 -2.41 9.56
N ARG A 12 -2.54 -2.15 9.15
CA ARG A 12 -2.18 -1.31 8.01
C ARG A 12 -2.64 -1.92 6.67
N GLY A 13 -1.92 -2.90 6.14
CA GLY A 13 -2.25 -3.63 4.92
C GLY A 13 -2.73 -2.74 3.77
N LYS A 14 -3.60 -3.27 2.92
CA LYS A 14 -4.10 -2.55 1.72
C LYS A 14 -5.00 -1.34 2.05
N GLY A 15 -5.57 -1.24 3.25
CA GLY A 15 -6.32 -0.06 3.69
C GLY A 15 -5.44 1.15 3.96
N GLU A 16 -4.18 0.94 4.30
CA GLU A 16 -3.25 2.03 4.60
C GLU A 16 -2.94 2.91 3.37
N LEU A 17 -2.98 2.35 2.16
CA LEU A 17 -2.85 3.14 0.93
C LEU A 17 -3.94 4.22 0.84
N ILE A 18 -5.17 3.88 1.21
CA ILE A 18 -6.30 4.82 1.21
C ILE A 18 -6.09 5.89 2.27
N ARG A 19 -5.60 5.49 3.45
CA ARG A 19 -5.28 6.42 4.56
C ARG A 19 -4.16 7.40 4.19
N TYR A 20 -3.11 6.93 3.51
CA TYR A 20 -2.02 7.79 3.01
C TYR A 20 -2.54 8.82 2.01
N LEU A 21 -3.36 8.40 1.06
CA LEU A 21 -3.94 9.29 0.05
C LEU A 21 -4.90 10.32 0.67
N PHE A 22 -5.69 9.94 1.67
CA PHE A 22 -6.52 10.90 2.41
C PHE A 22 -5.67 11.88 3.22
N ALA A 23 -4.56 11.42 3.82
CA ALA A 23 -3.63 12.31 4.53
C ALA A 23 -3.04 13.36 3.58
N CYS A 24 -2.57 12.96 2.40
CA CYS A 24 -2.04 13.88 1.39
C CYS A 24 -3.04 14.91 0.89
N MET A 25 -4.31 14.56 0.83
CA MET A 25 -5.39 15.46 0.43
C MET A 25 -5.98 16.28 1.59
N ASN A 26 -5.54 16.02 2.84
CA ASN A 26 -6.14 16.56 4.05
C ASN A 26 -7.68 16.38 4.08
N ILE A 27 -8.14 15.20 3.67
CA ILE A 27 -9.57 14.86 3.64
C ILE A 27 -9.95 14.17 4.95
N GLU A 28 -11.00 14.68 5.61
CA GLU A 28 -11.62 14.00 6.73
C GLU A 28 -12.51 12.86 6.23
N TYR A 29 -12.45 11.72 6.91
CA TYR A 29 -13.21 10.52 6.59
C TYR A 29 -13.49 9.71 7.86
N GLU A 30 -14.52 8.87 7.82
CA GLU A 30 -14.75 7.84 8.84
C GLU A 30 -13.84 6.65 8.58
N ASP A 31 -12.93 6.32 9.52
CA ASP A 31 -12.09 5.12 9.47
C ASP A 31 -12.74 4.02 10.32
N TYR A 32 -13.68 3.28 9.72
CA TYR A 32 -14.39 2.20 10.40
C TYR A 32 -13.52 0.92 10.40
N LYS A 33 -13.13 0.50 11.60
CA LYS A 33 -12.23 -0.63 11.81
C LYS A 33 -13.00 -1.85 12.28
N ILE A 34 -12.78 -2.97 11.61
CA ILE A 34 -13.32 -4.28 12.00
C ILE A 34 -12.22 -5.06 12.69
N ASP A 35 -12.52 -5.63 13.87
CA ASP A 35 -11.61 -6.56 14.53
C ASP A 35 -11.45 -7.80 13.65
N PHE A 36 -10.21 -8.22 13.45
CA PHE A 36 -9.89 -9.37 12.60
C PHE A 36 -10.52 -10.67 13.13
N SER A 37 -10.67 -10.81 14.44
CA SER A 37 -11.32 -11.97 15.08
C SER A 37 -12.82 -12.04 14.76
N GLU A 38 -13.47 -10.91 14.51
CA GLU A 38 -14.89 -10.82 14.16
C GLU A 38 -15.14 -10.98 12.65
N TRP A 39 -14.08 -10.91 11.84
CA TRP A 39 -14.20 -10.95 10.38
C TRP A 39 -14.97 -12.15 9.81
N PRO A 40 -14.83 -13.39 10.31
CA PRO A 40 -15.61 -14.51 9.81
C PRO A 40 -17.13 -14.28 9.87
N GLN A 41 -17.61 -13.54 10.86
CA GLN A 41 -19.03 -13.25 11.08
C GLN A 41 -19.51 -12.12 10.15
N HIS A 42 -18.63 -11.15 9.83
CA HIS A 42 -18.95 -10.00 9.00
C HIS A 42 -18.74 -10.24 7.50
N ARG A 43 -17.91 -11.21 7.14
CA ARG A 43 -17.46 -11.43 5.76
C ARG A 43 -18.59 -11.51 4.72
N SER A 44 -19.67 -12.22 5.07
CA SER A 44 -20.81 -12.43 4.16
C SER A 44 -21.64 -11.16 3.93
N SER A 45 -21.50 -10.14 4.77
CA SER A 45 -22.20 -8.85 4.61
C SER A 45 -21.56 -7.95 3.55
N TYR A 46 -20.37 -8.31 3.05
CA TYR A 46 -19.64 -7.53 2.04
C TYR A 46 -19.67 -8.24 0.68
N LEU A 47 -19.94 -7.47 -0.38
CA LEU A 47 -20.22 -7.97 -1.73
C LEU A 47 -19.28 -9.08 -2.23
N TYR A 48 -17.98 -8.96 -1.98
CA TYR A 48 -17.00 -9.98 -2.36
C TYR A 48 -16.33 -10.67 -1.18
N GLY A 49 -16.85 -10.46 0.04
CA GLY A 49 -16.22 -10.95 1.24
C GLY A 49 -14.77 -10.51 1.38
N LYS A 50 -14.45 -9.29 0.98
CA LYS A 50 -13.10 -8.69 0.98
C LYS A 50 -13.12 -7.23 1.41
N LEU A 51 -12.03 -6.79 2.04
CA LEU A 51 -11.73 -5.42 2.42
C LEU A 51 -10.39 -5.00 1.75
N PRO A 52 -10.12 -3.70 1.61
CA PRO A 52 -10.96 -2.56 2.02
C PRO A 52 -12.15 -2.34 1.12
N ILE A 53 -13.14 -1.61 1.65
CA ILE A 53 -14.16 -0.92 0.88
C ILE A 53 -14.11 0.57 1.20
N LEU A 54 -14.47 1.39 0.22
CA LEU A 54 -14.66 2.83 0.37
C LEU A 54 -16.09 3.20 0.01
N GLU A 55 -16.78 3.82 0.93
CA GLU A 55 -18.08 4.44 0.67
C GLU A 55 -17.88 5.92 0.36
N ILE A 56 -18.49 6.39 -0.71
CA ILE A 56 -18.47 7.78 -1.15
C ILE A 56 -19.93 8.24 -1.33
N ASN A 57 -20.41 9.13 -0.48
CA ASN A 57 -21.80 9.61 -0.50
C ASN A 57 -22.83 8.47 -0.51
N GLY A 58 -22.62 7.43 0.28
CA GLY A 58 -23.49 6.26 0.37
C GLY A 58 -23.28 5.20 -0.69
N THR A 59 -22.43 5.43 -1.70
CA THR A 59 -22.11 4.44 -2.73
C THR A 59 -20.82 3.67 -2.36
N VAL A 60 -20.91 2.35 -2.34
CA VAL A 60 -19.80 1.45 -1.94
C VAL A 60 -18.95 1.04 -3.11
N TYR A 61 -17.64 1.22 -2.98
CA TYR A 61 -16.61 0.80 -3.94
C TYR A 61 -15.69 -0.24 -3.31
N ASN A 62 -15.30 -1.23 -4.13
CA ASN A 62 -14.43 -2.34 -3.74
C ASN A 62 -13.13 -2.30 -4.54
N GLN A 63 -12.16 -3.15 -4.20
CA GLN A 63 -10.83 -3.27 -4.81
C GLN A 63 -9.87 -2.14 -4.44
N SER A 64 -8.94 -2.47 -3.54
CA SER A 64 -7.98 -1.50 -2.98
C SER A 64 -7.20 -0.71 -4.02
N LEU A 65 -6.77 -1.37 -5.12
CA LEU A 65 -6.00 -0.68 -6.18
C LEU A 65 -6.88 0.20 -7.05
N ALA A 66 -8.13 -0.19 -7.33
CA ALA A 66 -9.08 0.67 -8.05
C ALA A 66 -9.41 1.93 -7.22
N ILE A 67 -9.65 1.76 -5.92
CA ILE A 67 -9.86 2.85 -4.97
C ILE A 67 -8.60 3.73 -4.89
N GLY A 68 -7.43 3.11 -4.76
CA GLY A 68 -6.14 3.80 -4.70
C GLY A 68 -5.89 4.66 -5.95
N ARG A 69 -6.10 4.10 -7.14
CA ARG A 69 -5.95 4.82 -8.41
C ARG A 69 -6.91 6.01 -8.52
N TYR A 70 -8.16 5.83 -8.12
CA TYR A 70 -9.13 6.94 -8.09
C TYR A 70 -8.68 8.07 -7.16
N LEU A 71 -8.28 7.73 -5.93
CA LEU A 71 -7.83 8.72 -4.95
C LEU A 71 -6.49 9.35 -5.33
N ALA A 72 -5.55 8.57 -5.89
CA ALA A 72 -4.27 9.07 -6.38
C ALA A 72 -4.46 10.11 -7.50
N LYS A 73 -5.36 9.84 -8.45
CA LYS A 73 -5.73 10.80 -9.48
C LYS A 73 -6.31 12.09 -8.88
N LYS A 74 -7.17 11.96 -7.88
CA LYS A 74 -7.75 13.10 -7.15
C LYS A 74 -6.69 13.88 -6.36
N ALA A 75 -5.67 13.20 -5.84
CA ALA A 75 -4.55 13.79 -5.09
C ALA A 75 -3.44 14.39 -5.99
N GLY A 76 -3.51 14.21 -7.32
CA GLY A 76 -2.43 14.60 -8.23
C GLY A 76 -1.16 13.74 -8.07
N MET A 77 -1.31 12.49 -7.59
CA MET A 77 -0.21 11.55 -7.33
C MET A 77 -0.12 10.43 -8.36
N THR A 78 -0.48 10.73 -9.59
CA THR A 78 -0.39 9.87 -10.78
C THR A 78 0.67 10.42 -11.74
N GLY A 79 0.77 9.85 -12.93
CA GLY A 79 1.67 10.31 -13.98
C GLY A 79 1.31 11.70 -14.52
N LYS A 80 2.27 12.32 -15.18
CA LYS A 80 2.08 13.60 -15.89
C LYS A 80 1.56 13.39 -17.30
N THR A 81 1.72 12.18 -17.83
CA THR A 81 1.22 11.74 -19.15
C THR A 81 0.55 10.37 -19.02
N GLU A 82 -0.20 9.96 -20.03
CA GLU A 82 -0.82 8.61 -20.09
C GLU A 82 0.23 7.49 -20.05
N LEU A 83 1.41 7.71 -20.60
CA LEU A 83 2.51 6.73 -20.55
C LEU A 83 3.14 6.67 -19.14
N ASP A 84 3.23 7.79 -18.44
CA ASP A 84 3.66 7.79 -17.05
C ASP A 84 2.64 7.05 -16.18
N ASP A 85 1.34 7.24 -16.41
CA ASP A 85 0.28 6.52 -15.72
C ASP A 85 0.39 5.00 -15.97
N LEU A 86 0.61 4.58 -17.22
CA LEU A 86 0.84 3.17 -17.56
C LEU A 86 2.06 2.62 -16.82
N HIS A 87 3.16 3.37 -16.77
CA HIS A 87 4.39 2.97 -16.09
C HIS A 87 4.16 2.80 -14.57
N ILE A 88 3.50 3.77 -13.94
CA ILE A 88 3.16 3.74 -12.51
C ILE A 88 2.23 2.57 -12.20
N ASP A 89 1.19 2.36 -12.99
CA ASP A 89 0.25 1.26 -12.84
C ASP A 89 0.94 -0.11 -12.98
N ALA A 90 1.86 -0.25 -13.94
CA ALA A 90 2.67 -1.47 -14.09
C ALA A 90 3.54 -1.76 -12.86
N ILE A 91 4.12 -0.74 -12.24
CA ILE A 91 4.87 -0.89 -10.98
C ILE A 91 3.96 -1.36 -9.85
N ILE A 92 2.78 -0.75 -9.74
CA ILE A 92 1.81 -1.11 -8.70
C ILE A 92 1.33 -2.55 -8.85
N ASP A 93 1.00 -2.95 -10.07
CA ASP A 93 0.56 -4.32 -10.33
C ASP A 93 1.71 -5.31 -10.05
N THR A 94 2.96 -4.96 -10.37
CA THR A 94 4.15 -5.74 -10.02
C THR A 94 4.32 -5.88 -8.49
N ILE A 95 4.18 -4.79 -7.73
CA ILE A 95 4.21 -4.83 -6.27
C ILE A 95 3.04 -5.66 -5.73
N ASN A 96 1.85 -5.53 -6.31
CA ASN A 96 0.69 -6.30 -5.91
C ASN A 96 0.87 -7.81 -6.16
N ASP A 97 1.46 -8.20 -7.28
CA ASP A 97 1.81 -9.59 -7.56
C ASP A 97 2.79 -10.13 -6.52
N PHE A 98 3.87 -9.38 -6.26
CA PHE A 98 4.86 -9.73 -5.23
C PHE A 98 4.20 -10.02 -3.88
N VAL A 99 3.31 -9.15 -3.39
CA VAL A 99 2.67 -9.35 -2.08
C VAL A 99 1.49 -10.32 -2.11
N THR A 100 0.89 -10.58 -3.28
CA THR A 100 -0.20 -11.54 -3.41
C THR A 100 0.29 -12.97 -3.27
N TYR A 101 1.47 -13.27 -3.79
CA TYR A 101 2.10 -14.59 -3.68
C TYR A 101 2.92 -14.78 -2.40
N TYR A 102 3.14 -13.71 -1.62
CA TYR A 102 3.84 -13.80 -0.35
C TYR A 102 3.04 -14.65 0.66
N PRO A 103 3.67 -15.62 1.34
CA PRO A 103 2.97 -16.60 2.19
C PRO A 103 2.65 -16.04 3.58
N TRP A 104 1.79 -15.05 3.67
CA TRP A 104 1.45 -14.26 4.87
C TRP A 104 1.09 -15.06 6.13
N PHE A 105 0.52 -16.25 5.96
CA PHE A 105 0.03 -17.08 7.07
C PHE A 105 0.89 -18.35 7.27
N SER A 106 2.10 -18.35 6.72
CA SER A 106 3.07 -19.44 6.87
C SER A 106 4.09 -19.13 7.98
N ASP A 107 4.93 -20.11 8.29
CA ASP A 107 6.08 -19.90 9.14
C ASP A 107 7.15 -19.01 8.48
N LYS A 108 8.07 -18.50 9.29
CA LYS A 108 9.12 -17.59 8.84
C LYS A 108 10.01 -18.21 7.76
N THR A 109 10.28 -19.51 7.85
CA THR A 109 11.12 -20.22 6.87
C THR A 109 10.54 -20.14 5.46
N LYS A 110 9.24 -20.39 5.31
CA LYS A 110 8.55 -20.28 4.03
C LYS A 110 8.50 -18.85 3.50
N MET A 111 8.38 -17.87 4.40
CA MET A 111 8.46 -16.45 4.04
C MET A 111 9.84 -16.08 3.48
N GLU A 112 10.91 -16.54 4.14
CA GLU A 112 12.30 -16.35 3.70
C GLU A 112 12.58 -17.09 2.38
N GLU A 113 12.13 -18.34 2.23
CA GLU A 113 12.24 -19.11 0.99
C GLU A 113 11.57 -18.41 -0.20
N TYR A 114 10.40 -17.84 0.01
CA TYR A 114 9.73 -17.05 -1.04
C TYR A 114 10.58 -15.84 -1.45
N LEU A 115 11.10 -15.09 -0.47
CA LEU A 115 11.92 -13.90 -0.73
C LEU A 115 13.22 -14.25 -1.46
N ASP A 116 13.82 -15.40 -1.16
CA ASP A 116 15.07 -15.86 -1.78
C ASP A 116 14.87 -16.42 -3.20
N LYS A 117 13.66 -16.84 -3.57
CA LYS A 117 13.32 -17.42 -4.88
C LYS A 117 12.51 -16.43 -5.71
N ASP A 118 11.19 -16.58 -5.68
CA ASP A 118 10.28 -15.80 -6.53
C ASP A 118 10.28 -14.31 -6.17
N GLY A 119 10.29 -14.00 -4.88
CA GLY A 119 10.36 -12.64 -4.37
C GLY A 119 11.59 -11.87 -4.83
N LYS A 120 12.72 -12.57 -4.98
CA LYS A 120 13.96 -11.99 -5.49
C LYS A 120 13.82 -11.42 -6.90
N ILE A 121 13.01 -12.05 -7.75
CA ILE A 121 12.76 -11.58 -9.12
C ILE A 121 12.08 -10.22 -9.08
N TYR A 122 11.02 -10.09 -8.26
CA TYR A 122 10.30 -8.82 -8.09
C TYR A 122 11.18 -7.74 -7.48
N LEU A 123 11.88 -8.06 -6.39
CA LEU A 123 12.75 -7.10 -5.69
C LEU A 123 13.88 -6.60 -6.59
N SER A 124 14.55 -7.50 -7.34
CA SER A 124 15.61 -7.13 -8.28
C SER A 124 15.07 -6.28 -9.44
N GLY A 125 13.87 -6.61 -9.94
CA GLY A 125 13.19 -5.84 -10.98
C GLY A 125 12.85 -4.42 -10.52
N LEU A 126 12.22 -4.30 -9.35
CA LEU A 126 11.84 -3.00 -8.76
C LEU A 126 13.06 -2.14 -8.41
N GLU A 127 14.13 -2.74 -7.84
CA GLU A 127 15.39 -2.05 -7.56
C GLU A 127 16.02 -1.49 -8.84
N LYS A 128 16.02 -2.28 -9.92
CA LYS A 128 16.50 -1.85 -11.24
C LYS A 128 15.63 -0.76 -11.85
N GLN A 129 14.31 -0.86 -11.70
CA GLN A 129 13.34 0.08 -12.25
C GLN A 129 13.41 1.43 -11.54
N LEU A 130 13.60 1.44 -10.21
CA LEU A 130 13.87 2.66 -9.46
C LEU A 130 15.18 3.33 -9.92
N GLY A 131 16.20 2.54 -10.26
CA GLY A 131 17.46 3.04 -10.82
C GLY A 131 18.15 4.03 -9.89
N GLU A 132 18.57 5.17 -10.43
CA GLU A 132 19.20 6.27 -9.68
C GLU A 132 18.17 7.37 -9.28
N HIS A 133 16.88 7.11 -9.50
CA HIS A 133 15.84 8.07 -9.18
C HIS A 133 15.44 8.03 -7.70
N ASN A 134 14.88 9.13 -7.24
CA ASN A 134 14.34 9.23 -5.90
C ASN A 134 12.99 8.52 -5.75
N TRP A 135 12.21 8.43 -6.83
CA TRP A 135 10.86 7.91 -6.88
C TRP A 135 10.68 7.03 -8.12
N PHE A 136 9.72 6.15 -8.13
CA PHE A 136 9.44 5.31 -9.30
C PHE A 136 9.09 6.11 -10.55
N ALA A 137 8.50 7.29 -10.39
CA ALA A 137 8.22 8.20 -11.50
C ALA A 137 9.37 9.18 -11.82
N GLY A 138 10.56 8.97 -11.25
CA GLY A 138 11.75 9.80 -11.45
C GLY A 138 11.93 10.85 -10.35
N ASP A 139 11.42 12.05 -10.55
CA ASP A 139 11.67 13.23 -9.71
C ASP A 139 10.47 13.68 -8.86
N TYR A 140 9.36 12.97 -8.89
CA TYR A 140 8.18 13.26 -8.07
C TYR A 140 7.56 12.00 -7.49
N VAL A 141 7.02 12.14 -6.27
CA VAL A 141 6.35 11.05 -5.56
C VAL A 141 5.01 10.70 -6.20
N THR A 142 4.71 9.42 -6.24
CA THR A 142 3.42 8.90 -6.70
C THR A 142 2.85 7.86 -5.73
N TRP A 143 1.64 7.41 -5.97
CA TRP A 143 1.02 6.38 -5.18
C TRP A 143 1.70 5.00 -5.28
N ALA A 144 2.56 4.78 -6.30
CA ALA A 144 3.39 3.58 -6.39
C ALA A 144 4.43 3.52 -5.26
N ASP A 145 5.03 4.66 -4.93
CA ASP A 145 6.00 4.80 -3.84
C ASP A 145 5.35 4.51 -2.49
N PHE A 146 4.13 5.02 -2.28
CA PHE A 146 3.34 4.74 -1.09
C PHE A 146 2.97 3.26 -0.99
N PHE A 147 2.56 2.66 -2.10
CA PHE A 147 2.19 1.24 -2.09
C PHE A 147 3.39 0.35 -1.79
N TRP A 148 4.58 0.70 -2.31
CA TRP A 148 5.83 0.02 -1.96
C TRP A 148 6.14 0.13 -0.46
N ASP A 149 6.07 1.33 0.14
CA ASP A 149 6.33 1.52 1.57
C ASP A 149 5.40 0.66 2.43
N ILE A 150 4.11 0.68 2.14
CA ILE A 150 3.09 -0.05 2.91
C ILE A 150 3.28 -1.56 2.80
N CYS A 151 3.54 -2.07 1.59
CA CYS A 151 3.79 -3.49 1.37
C CYS A 151 5.09 -3.93 2.03
N GLY A 152 6.15 -3.14 1.89
CA GLY A 152 7.44 -3.39 2.51
C GLY A 152 7.38 -3.37 4.04
N ASP A 153 6.67 -2.42 4.64
CA ASP A 153 6.44 -2.38 6.10
C ASP A 153 5.73 -3.65 6.59
N SER A 154 4.77 -4.15 5.81
CA SER A 154 4.05 -5.37 6.16
C SER A 154 4.96 -6.61 6.14
N ILE A 155 5.85 -6.73 5.15
CA ILE A 155 6.82 -7.83 5.07
C ILE A 155 7.89 -7.69 6.16
N LYS A 156 8.38 -6.47 6.38
CA LYS A 156 9.42 -6.15 7.37
C LYS A 156 9.01 -6.54 8.79
N PHE A 157 7.73 -6.54 9.08
CA PHE A 157 7.22 -7.00 10.38
C PHE A 157 7.56 -8.47 10.64
N TYR A 158 7.50 -9.32 9.62
CA TYR A 158 7.81 -10.76 9.71
C TYR A 158 9.28 -11.08 9.42
N VAL A 159 9.85 -10.39 8.41
CA VAL A 159 11.23 -10.58 7.96
C VAL A 159 11.93 -9.22 7.89
N PRO A 160 12.51 -8.72 9.03
CA PRO A 160 13.07 -7.38 9.14
C PRO A 160 14.11 -7.03 8.07
N GLU A 161 14.87 -8.01 7.62
CA GLU A 161 15.98 -7.84 6.66
C GLU A 161 15.58 -8.15 5.20
N PHE A 162 14.28 -8.27 4.88
CA PHE A 162 13.80 -8.72 3.56
C PHE A 162 14.37 -7.90 2.39
N ALA A 163 14.65 -6.62 2.60
CA ALA A 163 15.16 -5.72 1.57
C ALA A 163 16.66 -5.37 1.76
N LYS A 164 17.42 -6.14 2.57
CA LYS A 164 18.84 -5.86 2.87
C LYS A 164 19.70 -5.80 1.60
N GLY A 165 19.42 -6.62 0.59
CA GLY A 165 20.12 -6.64 -0.70
C GLY A 165 19.65 -5.56 -1.69
N TYR A 166 18.68 -4.70 -1.32
CA TYR A 166 18.01 -3.73 -2.18
C TYR A 166 18.04 -2.34 -1.54
N PRO A 167 19.23 -1.68 -1.56
CA PRO A 167 19.44 -0.42 -0.82
C PRO A 167 18.59 0.74 -1.34
N LYS A 168 18.27 0.78 -2.64
CA LYS A 168 17.46 1.85 -3.23
C LYS A 168 16.00 1.73 -2.80
N LEU A 169 15.44 0.52 -2.81
CA LEU A 169 14.10 0.24 -2.31
C LEU A 169 13.97 0.52 -0.80
N SER A 170 15.02 0.22 -0.03
CA SER A 170 15.08 0.56 1.40
C SER A 170 15.15 2.08 1.63
N ALA A 171 15.92 2.80 0.80
CA ALA A 171 16.00 4.26 0.84
C ALA A 171 14.67 4.91 0.41
N LEU A 172 13.97 4.33 -0.57
CA LEU A 172 12.65 4.80 -0.99
C LEU A 172 11.64 4.71 0.16
N GLN A 173 11.58 3.60 0.91
CA GLN A 173 10.70 3.49 2.08
C GLN A 173 10.98 4.59 3.11
N LYS A 174 12.25 4.87 3.39
CA LYS A 174 12.62 5.96 4.30
C LYS A 174 12.13 7.31 3.79
N ARG A 175 12.33 7.58 2.50
CA ARG A 175 11.95 8.84 1.86
C ARG A 175 10.44 9.05 1.83
N VAL A 176 9.65 7.99 1.61
CA VAL A 176 8.17 8.05 1.71
C VAL A 176 7.75 8.51 3.11
N LYS A 177 8.38 7.98 4.15
CA LYS A 177 8.07 8.35 5.55
C LYS A 177 8.49 9.77 5.92
N GLU A 178 9.34 10.39 5.12
CA GLU A 178 9.77 11.79 5.26
C GLU A 178 8.84 12.77 4.51
N VAL A 179 7.90 12.29 3.69
CA VAL A 179 6.85 13.13 3.09
C VAL A 179 6.02 13.74 4.22
N PRO A 180 5.87 15.07 4.30
CA PRO A 180 5.29 15.74 5.49
C PRO A 180 3.93 15.21 5.91
N GLU A 181 3.03 15.00 4.95
CA GLU A 181 1.69 14.49 5.20
C GLU A 181 1.70 13.05 5.71
N ILE A 182 2.64 12.25 5.22
CA ILE A 182 2.83 10.86 5.64
C ILE A 182 3.48 10.79 7.01
N ALA A 183 4.50 11.61 7.28
CA ALA A 183 5.11 11.73 8.59
C ALA A 183 4.08 12.10 9.66
N ALA A 184 3.28 13.14 9.41
CA ALA A 184 2.21 13.56 10.31
C ALA A 184 1.12 12.49 10.49
N TRP A 185 0.80 11.70 9.46
CA TRP A 185 -0.10 10.56 9.58
C TRP A 185 0.50 9.45 10.45
N ILE A 186 1.77 9.12 10.24
CA ILE A 186 2.48 8.08 11.00
C ILE A 186 2.51 8.40 12.51
N GLU A 187 2.70 9.66 12.88
CA GLU A 187 2.71 10.11 14.29
C GLU A 187 1.35 9.93 14.97
N ARG A 188 0.24 10.17 14.25
CA ARG A 188 -1.13 10.12 14.83
C ARG A 188 -1.84 8.79 14.68
N ARG A 189 -1.39 7.92 13.76
CA ARG A 189 -2.04 6.63 13.53
C ARG A 189 -1.83 5.68 14.69
N THR A 190 -2.79 4.80 14.92
CA THR A 190 -2.64 3.72 15.91
C THR A 190 -1.40 2.88 15.56
N PRO A 191 -0.55 2.52 16.54
CA PRO A 191 0.53 1.58 16.31
C PRO A 191 -0.03 0.30 15.66
N ALA A 192 0.56 -0.13 14.54
CA ALA A 192 0.18 -1.39 13.94
C ALA A 192 0.61 -2.53 14.86
N TRP A 193 -0.24 -3.54 14.95
CA TRP A 193 0.08 -4.80 15.63
C TRP A 193 0.19 -4.69 17.17
N ARG A 194 -0.93 -4.83 17.82
CA ARG A 194 -1.01 -5.45 19.15
C ARG A 194 -1.71 -6.80 19.03
#